data_c85255af61c6ef68275abce705493376
#
_entry.id   c85255af61c6ef68275abce705493376
#
_cell.length_a   1.000
_cell.length_b   1.000
_cell.length_c   1.000
_cell.angle_alpha   90.00
_cell.angle_beta   90.00
_cell.angle_gamma   90.00
#
_symmetry.space_group_name_H-M   'P 1'
#
loop_
_entity.id
_entity.type
_entity.pdbx_description
1 polymer ?
#
loop_
_entity_poly.entity_id
_entity_poly.type
_entity_poly.pdbx_seq_one_letter_code
_entity_poly.pdbx_strand_id
1 'polypeptide(L)'
;MNKIIILVAILLLVVAINLILIIRIRKRPNKIVGLGLGQTVDEIEEGKVWRALLCRCITIGNVITLAGGGVSIYFDNLLLYTLFVSLSVPLGLLYAYGKRSKLDKSGSEQKSTTVVVVVAVVFLCELVAILAVSFQTSGDLDLTFNPNEFEIHGLYGTNIAYGDIKQINIQHSLPALKRRSNGFEARRTKLGNYVTSDDLRILLFAHSDSCFIRIVTKNNEVYYLSSRQPDKTKAILGEIQKRI
;
A
#
# COMPACT_ATOMS: atom_id res chain seq x y z
N MET A 1 12.11 11.28 -3.83
CA MET A 1 12.61 9.86 -3.95
C MET A 1 11.55 9.06 -4.69
N ASN A 2 11.93 8.29 -5.70
CA ASN A 2 10.96 7.68 -6.62
C ASN A 2 10.10 6.64 -5.88
N LYS A 3 8.77 6.79 -5.84
CA LYS A 3 7.79 5.89 -5.17
C LYS A 3 8.07 4.41 -5.50
N ILE A 4 8.40 4.13 -6.76
CA ILE A 4 8.74 2.77 -7.20
C ILE A 4 9.93 2.21 -6.42
N ILE A 5 10.97 3.00 -6.19
CA ILE A 5 12.17 2.57 -5.43
C ILE A 5 11.77 2.19 -4.00
N ILE A 6 10.91 2.99 -3.37
CA ILE A 6 10.44 2.71 -2.00
C ILE A 6 9.64 1.40 -1.97
N LEU A 7 8.69 1.22 -2.90
CA LEU A 7 7.87 0.00 -2.96
C LEU A 7 8.74 -1.25 -3.22
N VAL A 8 9.70 -1.15 -4.14
CA VAL A 8 10.65 -2.24 -4.40
C VAL A 8 11.52 -2.52 -3.16
N ALA A 9 12.00 -1.50 -2.48
CA ALA A 9 12.79 -1.67 -1.25
C ALA A 9 11.98 -2.36 -0.14
N ILE A 10 10.72 -1.99 0.07
CA ILE A 10 9.83 -2.63 1.04
C ILE A 10 9.59 -4.11 0.64
N LEU A 11 9.33 -4.38 -0.64
CA LEU A 11 9.13 -5.73 -1.15
C LEU A 11 10.36 -6.63 -0.87
N LEU A 12 11.54 -6.13 -1.18
CA LEU A 12 12.80 -6.85 -0.94
C LEU A 12 13.08 -7.05 0.55
N LEU A 13 12.77 -6.06 1.39
CA LEU A 13 12.92 -6.15 2.84
C LEU A 13 12.02 -7.25 3.43
N VAL A 14 10.75 -7.32 3.02
CA VAL A 14 9.80 -8.36 3.47
C VAL A 14 10.31 -9.74 3.08
N VAL A 15 10.76 -9.92 1.84
CA VAL A 15 11.31 -11.18 1.37
C VAL A 15 12.59 -11.56 2.15
N ALA A 16 13.48 -10.60 2.43
CA ALA A 16 14.69 -10.83 3.20
C ALA A 16 14.38 -11.27 4.64
N ILE A 17 13.41 -10.64 5.31
CA ILE A 17 12.94 -11.03 6.65
C ILE A 17 12.42 -12.48 6.63
N ASN A 18 11.62 -12.82 5.64
CA ASN A 18 11.08 -14.18 5.50
C ASN A 18 12.16 -15.22 5.22
N LEU A 19 13.20 -14.89 4.46
CA LEU A 19 14.36 -15.76 4.23
C LEU A 19 15.15 -15.97 5.52
N ILE A 20 15.36 -14.93 6.31
CA ILE A 20 15.99 -15.03 7.64
C ILE A 20 15.17 -15.97 8.53
N LEU A 21 13.84 -15.86 8.50
CA LEU A 21 12.94 -16.75 9.25
C LEU A 21 13.10 -18.21 8.82
N ILE A 22 13.14 -18.51 7.52
CA ILE A 22 13.40 -19.85 6.99
C ILE A 22 14.75 -20.39 7.49
N ILE A 23 15.81 -19.58 7.45
CA ILE A 23 17.15 -19.97 7.93
C ILE A 23 17.10 -20.28 9.43
N ARG A 24 16.41 -19.44 10.23
CA ARG A 24 16.24 -19.69 11.68
C ARG A 24 15.45 -20.96 11.96
N ILE A 25 14.38 -21.22 11.24
CA ILE A 25 13.58 -22.45 11.35
C ILE A 25 14.46 -23.68 11.06
N ARG A 26 15.34 -23.59 10.06
CA ARG A 26 16.25 -24.69 9.70
C ARG A 26 17.36 -24.89 10.72
N LYS A 27 17.97 -23.81 11.25
CA LYS A 27 19.13 -23.89 12.15
C LYS A 27 18.76 -24.17 13.62
N ARG A 28 17.59 -23.72 14.10
CA ARG A 28 17.17 -23.88 15.50
C ARG A 28 15.74 -24.40 15.59
N PRO A 29 15.52 -25.66 15.19
CA PRO A 29 14.19 -26.25 15.12
C PRO A 29 13.42 -26.25 16.44
N ASN A 30 14.11 -26.46 17.55
CA ASN A 30 13.49 -26.74 18.84
C ASN A 30 13.00 -25.50 19.59
N LYS A 31 13.55 -24.28 19.29
CA LYS A 31 13.20 -23.05 20.01
C LYS A 31 12.08 -22.24 19.34
N ILE A 32 11.96 -22.32 18.02
CA ILE A 32 11.07 -21.41 17.25
C ILE A 32 9.68 -22.03 17.06
N VAL A 33 9.57 -23.36 17.03
CA VAL A 33 8.33 -24.03 16.64
C VAL A 33 7.44 -24.39 17.84
N GLY A 34 7.87 -24.09 19.09
CA GLY A 34 7.10 -24.37 20.29
C GLY A 34 6.82 -25.88 20.49
N LEU A 35 7.55 -26.74 19.76
CA LEU A 35 7.53 -28.17 19.96
C LEU A 35 8.28 -28.45 21.26
N GLY A 36 7.54 -28.69 22.35
CA GLY A 36 8.09 -29.39 23.51
C GLY A 36 8.42 -30.75 22.99
N LEU A 37 9.68 -30.97 22.77
CA LEU A 37 10.19 -32.28 22.38
C LEU A 37 10.06 -33.20 23.55
N GLY A 38 8.99 -33.99 23.60
CA GLY A 38 9.04 -35.28 24.19
C GLY A 38 10.12 -36.10 23.48
N GLN A 39 10.72 -37.00 24.15
CA GLN A 39 11.92 -37.71 23.67
C GLN A 39 11.58 -38.97 22.81
N THR A 40 10.44 -39.00 22.16
CA THR A 40 10.04 -40.12 21.31
C THR A 40 10.45 -39.89 19.83
N VAL A 41 10.83 -40.97 19.16
CA VAL A 41 11.30 -40.96 17.77
C VAL A 41 10.21 -40.41 16.84
N ASP A 42 8.94 -40.68 17.12
CA ASP A 42 7.78 -40.25 16.34
C ASP A 42 7.61 -38.72 16.41
N GLU A 43 7.80 -38.08 17.57
CA GLU A 43 7.74 -36.64 17.73
C GLU A 43 8.87 -35.92 17.00
N ILE A 44 10.03 -36.54 16.84
CA ILE A 44 11.16 -36.02 16.07
C ILE A 44 10.82 -36.02 14.56
N GLU A 45 10.19 -37.09 14.09
CA GLU A 45 9.80 -37.22 12.69
C GLU A 45 8.67 -36.26 12.32
N GLU A 46 7.65 -36.16 13.15
CA GLU A 46 6.58 -35.16 12.99
C GLU A 46 7.14 -33.74 12.99
N GLY A 47 8.11 -33.43 13.83
CA GLY A 47 8.80 -32.15 13.88
C GLY A 47 9.57 -31.83 12.58
N LYS A 48 10.14 -32.84 11.90
CA LYS A 48 10.80 -32.65 10.59
C LYS A 48 9.78 -32.32 9.48
N VAL A 49 8.67 -33.08 9.45
CA VAL A 49 7.59 -32.87 8.47
C VAL A 49 6.98 -31.49 8.64
N TRP A 50 6.70 -31.08 9.87
CA TRP A 50 6.15 -29.76 10.18
C TRP A 50 7.06 -28.61 9.74
N ARG A 51 8.37 -28.70 10.02
CA ARG A 51 9.36 -27.70 9.57
C ARG A 51 9.43 -27.60 8.06
N ALA A 52 9.43 -28.73 7.37
CA ALA A 52 9.43 -28.76 5.92
C ALA A 52 8.17 -28.08 5.35
N LEU A 53 7.00 -28.32 5.97
CA LEU A 53 5.75 -27.66 5.59
C LEU A 53 5.80 -26.16 5.81
N LEU A 54 6.26 -25.68 6.97
CA LEU A 54 6.42 -24.25 7.26
C LEU A 54 7.35 -23.57 6.25
N CYS A 55 8.54 -24.15 6.02
CA CYS A 55 9.48 -23.60 5.04
C CYS A 55 8.87 -23.53 3.63
N ARG A 56 8.12 -24.57 3.21
CA ARG A 56 7.42 -24.57 1.92
C ARG A 56 6.36 -23.47 1.85
N CYS A 57 5.53 -23.32 2.88
CA CYS A 57 4.50 -22.27 2.92
C CYS A 57 5.09 -20.87 2.84
N ILE A 58 6.16 -20.59 3.61
CA ILE A 58 6.84 -19.29 3.56
C ILE A 58 7.49 -19.07 2.18
N THR A 59 8.10 -20.10 1.58
CA THR A 59 8.69 -19.99 0.25
C THR A 59 7.62 -19.68 -0.83
N ILE A 60 6.51 -20.40 -0.81
CA ILE A 60 5.39 -20.15 -1.73
C ILE A 60 4.83 -18.74 -1.50
N GLY A 61 4.64 -18.34 -0.23
CA GLY A 61 4.23 -16.99 0.12
C GLY A 61 5.16 -15.92 -0.45
N ASN A 62 6.49 -16.12 -0.36
CA ASN A 62 7.47 -15.20 -0.96
C ASN A 62 7.36 -15.10 -2.49
N VAL A 63 7.14 -16.23 -3.17
CA VAL A 63 6.93 -16.24 -4.63
C VAL A 63 5.67 -15.44 -5.00
N ILE A 64 4.57 -15.64 -4.26
CA ILE A 64 3.32 -14.90 -4.46
C ILE A 64 3.53 -13.42 -4.17
N THR A 65 4.25 -13.08 -3.09
CA THR A 65 4.59 -11.68 -2.73
C THR A 65 5.40 -11.02 -3.84
N LEU A 66 6.44 -11.66 -4.36
CA LEU A 66 7.27 -11.11 -5.44
C LEU A 66 6.49 -10.94 -6.74
N ALA A 67 5.77 -11.97 -7.17
CA ALA A 67 5.01 -11.93 -8.41
C ALA A 67 3.85 -10.93 -8.31
N GLY A 68 3.02 -11.03 -7.27
CA GLY A 68 1.86 -10.16 -7.08
C GLY A 68 2.26 -8.72 -6.77
N GLY A 69 3.30 -8.52 -5.93
CA GLY A 69 3.86 -7.20 -5.64
C GLY A 69 4.46 -6.55 -6.89
N GLY A 70 5.21 -7.30 -7.70
CA GLY A 70 5.76 -6.82 -8.97
C GLY A 70 4.67 -6.42 -9.97
N VAL A 71 3.64 -7.26 -10.16
CA VAL A 71 2.47 -6.94 -11.00
C VAL A 71 1.76 -5.70 -10.49
N SER A 72 1.58 -5.59 -9.16
CA SER A 72 0.91 -4.44 -8.55
C SER A 72 1.69 -3.14 -8.74
N ILE A 73 3.03 -3.18 -8.70
CA ILE A 73 3.90 -2.03 -9.02
C ILE A 73 3.76 -1.66 -10.49
N TYR A 74 3.74 -2.65 -11.39
CA TYR A 74 3.58 -2.42 -12.84
C TYR A 74 2.26 -1.72 -13.17
N PHE A 75 1.15 -2.16 -12.56
CA PHE A 75 -0.17 -1.54 -12.73
C PHE A 75 -0.40 -0.33 -11.82
N ASP A 76 0.60 0.07 -11.02
CA ASP A 76 0.52 1.16 -10.04
C ASP A 76 -0.69 1.06 -9.09
N ASN A 77 -1.01 -0.16 -8.68
CA ASN A 77 -2.13 -0.43 -7.79
C ASN A 77 -1.63 -0.68 -6.35
N LEU A 78 -1.63 0.37 -5.54
CA LEU A 78 -1.14 0.33 -4.17
C LEU A 78 -1.95 -0.64 -3.28
N LEU A 79 -3.27 -0.74 -3.49
CA LEU A 79 -4.12 -1.64 -2.73
C LEU A 79 -3.79 -3.10 -3.04
N LEU A 80 -3.62 -3.44 -4.33
CA LEU A 80 -3.23 -4.78 -4.74
C LEU A 80 -1.82 -5.12 -4.24
N TYR A 81 -0.90 -4.14 -4.25
CA TYR A 81 0.43 -4.29 -3.69
C TYR A 81 0.40 -4.62 -2.19
N THR A 82 -0.36 -3.85 -1.39
CA THR A 82 -0.49 -4.12 0.04
C THR A 82 -1.09 -5.49 0.30
N LEU A 83 -2.11 -5.91 -0.43
CA LEU A 83 -2.70 -7.25 -0.29
C LEU A 83 -1.69 -8.37 -0.54
N PHE A 84 -0.92 -8.31 -1.60
CA PHE A 84 0.06 -9.37 -1.90
C PHE A 84 1.23 -9.39 -0.92
N VAL A 85 1.73 -8.22 -0.52
CA VAL A 85 2.86 -8.12 0.41
C VAL A 85 2.46 -8.58 1.80
N SER A 86 1.23 -8.30 2.23
CA SER A 86 0.77 -8.53 3.59
C SER A 86 0.12 -9.90 3.81
N LEU A 87 -0.67 -10.41 2.88
CA LEU A 87 -1.49 -11.60 3.11
C LEU A 87 -0.83 -12.92 2.70
N SER A 88 0.14 -12.90 1.78
CA SER A 88 0.66 -14.13 1.19
C SER A 88 1.35 -15.06 2.20
N VAL A 89 2.16 -14.53 3.11
CA VAL A 89 2.85 -15.33 4.14
C VAL A 89 1.92 -15.71 5.29
N PRO A 90 1.13 -14.81 5.89
CA PRO A 90 0.14 -15.17 6.91
C PRO A 90 -0.84 -16.27 6.47
N LEU A 91 -1.38 -16.21 5.24
CA LEU A 91 -2.26 -17.25 4.72
C LEU A 91 -1.54 -18.60 4.60
N GLY A 92 -0.28 -18.59 4.15
CA GLY A 92 0.55 -19.81 4.13
C GLY A 92 0.77 -20.40 5.52
N LEU A 93 1.00 -19.57 6.53
CA LEU A 93 1.16 -19.98 7.92
C LEU A 93 -0.15 -20.53 8.50
N LEU A 94 -1.30 -19.89 8.23
CA LEU A 94 -2.61 -20.39 8.64
C LEU A 94 -2.94 -21.76 8.00
N TYR A 95 -2.61 -21.94 6.72
CA TYR A 95 -2.75 -23.22 6.04
C TYR A 95 -1.88 -24.29 6.69
N ALA A 96 -0.60 -23.99 6.94
CA ALA A 96 0.31 -24.90 7.60
C ALA A 96 -0.23 -25.32 8.98
N TYR A 97 -0.74 -24.35 9.74
CA TYR A 97 -1.33 -24.57 11.06
C TYR A 97 -2.58 -25.45 11.00
N GLY A 98 -3.54 -25.17 10.11
CA GLY A 98 -4.74 -25.99 9.95
C GLY A 98 -4.43 -27.45 9.55
N LYS A 99 -3.34 -27.66 8.80
CA LYS A 99 -2.88 -29.00 8.47
C LYS A 99 -2.26 -29.73 9.67
N ARG A 100 -1.54 -29.01 10.54
CA ARG A 100 -0.99 -29.56 11.78
C ARG A 100 -2.08 -30.04 12.72
N SER A 101 -3.13 -29.24 12.93
CA SER A 101 -4.21 -29.61 13.86
C SER A 101 -4.94 -30.91 13.48
N LYS A 102 -4.87 -31.28 12.19
CA LYS A 102 -5.40 -32.56 11.69
C LYS A 102 -4.43 -33.76 11.88
N LEU A 103 -3.14 -33.49 12.06
CA LEU A 103 -2.09 -34.51 12.28
C LEU A 103 -1.88 -34.78 13.74
N ASP A 104 -2.12 -33.78 14.59
CA ASP A 104 -1.88 -33.86 16.05
C ASP A 104 -3.07 -34.57 16.73
N LYS A 105 -2.92 -35.90 16.93
CA LYS A 105 -3.89 -36.75 17.65
C LYS A 105 -3.68 -36.72 19.17
N SER A 106 -2.62 -36.06 19.66
CA SER A 106 -2.17 -36.13 21.05
C SER A 106 -2.67 -35.06 22.01
N GLY A 107 -3.65 -34.23 21.61
CA GLY A 107 -4.40 -33.37 22.55
C GLY A 107 -3.61 -32.28 23.29
N SER A 108 -2.43 -31.86 22.84
CA SER A 108 -1.69 -30.76 23.46
C SER A 108 -2.15 -29.40 22.99
N GLU A 109 -3.29 -28.93 23.50
CA GLU A 109 -3.92 -27.64 23.17
C GLU A 109 -3.04 -26.40 23.43
N GLN A 110 -2.06 -26.51 24.32
CA GLN A 110 -1.40 -25.33 24.90
C GLN A 110 -0.32 -24.66 24.02
N LYS A 111 0.19 -25.34 22.99
CA LYS A 111 1.31 -24.80 22.15
C LYS A 111 0.86 -24.12 20.84
N SER A 112 -0.39 -24.26 20.53
CA SER A 112 -1.09 -23.69 19.39
C SER A 112 -1.20 -22.17 19.46
N THR A 113 -1.37 -21.62 20.65
CA THR A 113 -1.72 -20.22 20.91
C THR A 113 -0.67 -19.22 20.40
N THR A 114 0.62 -19.54 20.53
CA THR A 114 1.70 -18.60 20.16
C THR A 114 1.75 -18.33 18.65
N VAL A 115 1.56 -19.35 17.80
CA VAL A 115 1.57 -19.17 16.34
C VAL A 115 0.33 -18.39 15.91
N VAL A 116 -0.83 -18.71 16.49
CA VAL A 116 -2.08 -17.99 16.22
C VAL A 116 -1.96 -16.53 16.65
N VAL A 117 -1.38 -16.26 17.81
CA VAL A 117 -1.15 -14.90 18.32
C VAL A 117 -0.19 -14.12 17.39
N VAL A 118 0.93 -14.73 16.97
CA VAL A 118 1.88 -14.06 16.06
C VAL A 118 1.21 -13.73 14.72
N VAL A 119 0.46 -14.67 14.13
CA VAL A 119 -0.27 -14.45 12.88
C VAL A 119 -1.34 -13.35 13.06
N ALA A 120 -2.06 -13.36 14.18
CA ALA A 120 -3.07 -12.35 14.49
C ALA A 120 -2.46 -10.95 14.67
N VAL A 121 -1.30 -10.85 15.34
CA VAL A 121 -0.57 -9.58 15.52
C VAL A 121 -0.10 -9.04 14.18
N VAL A 122 0.49 -9.89 13.32
CA VAL A 122 0.91 -9.48 11.98
C VAL A 122 -0.30 -8.96 11.19
N PHE A 123 -1.42 -9.70 11.19
CA PHE A 123 -2.65 -9.31 10.51
C PHE A 123 -3.22 -7.98 11.04
N LEU A 124 -3.15 -7.76 12.35
CA LEU A 124 -3.61 -6.52 12.97
C LEU A 124 -2.72 -5.33 12.56
N CYS A 125 -1.40 -5.50 12.54
CA CYS A 125 -0.46 -4.47 12.07
C CYS A 125 -0.72 -4.07 10.62
N GLU A 126 -1.02 -5.05 9.77
CA GLU A 126 -1.37 -4.83 8.36
C GLU A 126 -2.70 -4.10 8.19
N LEU A 127 -3.70 -4.50 8.95
CA LEU A 127 -5.00 -3.82 8.95
C LEU A 127 -4.84 -2.35 9.36
N VAL A 128 -4.04 -2.08 10.39
CA VAL A 128 -3.71 -0.70 10.81
C VAL A 128 -2.99 0.06 9.71
N ALA A 129 -2.04 -0.55 9.01
CA ALA A 129 -1.34 0.09 7.89
C ALA A 129 -2.29 0.42 6.73
N ILE A 130 -3.19 -0.51 6.36
CA ILE A 130 -4.21 -0.28 5.33
C ILE A 130 -5.17 0.84 5.74
N LEU A 131 -5.61 0.85 7.00
CA LEU A 131 -6.46 1.90 7.53
C LEU A 131 -5.75 3.26 7.52
N ALA A 132 -4.48 3.33 7.92
CA ALA A 132 -3.69 4.57 7.92
C ALA A 132 -3.56 5.15 6.49
N VAL A 133 -3.27 4.31 5.49
CA VAL A 133 -3.23 4.74 4.08
C VAL A 133 -4.62 5.19 3.62
N SER A 134 -5.68 4.48 4.01
CA SER A 134 -7.06 4.83 3.65
C SER A 134 -7.48 6.17 4.28
N PHE A 135 -7.06 6.46 5.50
CA PHE A 135 -7.30 7.75 6.15
C PHE A 135 -6.61 8.90 5.43
N GLN A 136 -5.34 8.73 5.05
CA GLN A 136 -4.59 9.75 4.30
C GLN A 136 -5.20 10.07 2.93
N THR A 137 -5.82 9.09 2.28
CA THR A 137 -6.48 9.27 0.97
C THR A 137 -7.95 9.70 1.08
N SER A 138 -8.56 9.56 2.25
CA SER A 138 -9.98 9.91 2.49
C SER A 138 -10.19 11.38 2.88
N GLY A 139 -9.12 12.14 3.12
CA GLY A 139 -9.18 13.59 3.39
C GLY A 139 -9.81 14.36 2.23
N ASP A 140 -10.21 15.61 2.50
CA ASP A 140 -10.51 16.60 1.46
C ASP A 140 -9.22 17.26 0.97
N LEU A 141 -9.31 18.10 -0.06
CA LEU A 141 -8.18 18.91 -0.52
C LEU A 141 -7.66 19.79 0.62
N ASP A 142 -6.42 19.56 1.01
CA ASP A 142 -5.71 20.27 2.07
C ASP A 142 -4.56 21.08 1.47
N LEU A 143 -4.59 22.40 1.73
CA LEU A 143 -3.67 23.37 1.15
C LEU A 143 -3.14 24.29 2.23
N THR A 144 -1.83 24.56 2.19
CA THR A 144 -1.20 25.63 2.95
C THR A 144 -0.76 26.74 2.00
N PHE A 145 -1.20 27.97 2.29
CA PHE A 145 -0.85 29.16 1.50
C PHE A 145 0.32 29.89 2.13
N ASN A 146 1.48 29.78 1.50
CA ASN A 146 2.70 30.51 1.86
C ASN A 146 2.78 31.83 1.06
N PRO A 147 3.71 32.75 1.39
CA PRO A 147 3.83 34.03 0.69
C PRO A 147 4.13 33.92 -0.81
N ASN A 148 4.94 32.96 -1.24
CA ASN A 148 5.42 32.81 -2.61
C ASN A 148 4.84 31.61 -3.37
N GLU A 149 4.27 30.66 -2.65
CA GLU A 149 3.77 29.39 -3.18
C GLU A 149 2.61 28.89 -2.35
N PHE A 150 1.87 27.91 -2.87
CA PHE A 150 1.00 27.11 -2.02
C PHE A 150 1.42 25.63 -2.12
N GLU A 151 1.26 24.95 -0.99
CA GLU A 151 1.57 23.53 -0.82
C GLU A 151 0.28 22.73 -0.80
N ILE A 152 0.24 21.68 -1.60
CA ILE A 152 -0.84 20.69 -1.62
C ILE A 152 -0.36 19.52 -0.76
N HIS A 153 -1.06 19.25 0.33
CA HIS A 153 -0.72 18.15 1.22
C HIS A 153 -1.28 16.82 0.74
N GLY A 154 -0.65 15.72 1.18
CA GLY A 154 -1.11 14.35 0.92
C GLY A 154 -0.13 13.48 0.15
N LEU A 155 -0.61 12.30 -0.26
CA LEU A 155 0.21 11.24 -0.87
C LEU A 155 0.95 11.67 -2.15
N TYR A 156 0.37 12.60 -2.90
CA TYR A 156 0.93 13.16 -4.14
C TYR A 156 1.25 14.64 -4.02
N GLY A 157 1.39 15.14 -2.78
CA GLY A 157 1.59 16.53 -2.47
C GLY A 157 2.71 17.19 -3.27
N THR A 158 2.53 18.46 -3.59
CA THR A 158 3.48 19.26 -4.36
C THR A 158 3.32 20.74 -4.02
N ASN A 159 4.36 21.51 -4.30
CA ASN A 159 4.36 22.96 -4.14
C ASN A 159 4.20 23.61 -5.51
N ILE A 160 3.41 24.66 -5.58
CA ILE A 160 3.21 25.48 -6.80
C ILE A 160 3.49 26.93 -6.45
N ALA A 161 4.55 27.50 -7.04
CA ALA A 161 4.87 28.90 -6.87
C ALA A 161 3.85 29.76 -7.66
N TYR A 162 3.37 30.84 -7.04
CA TYR A 162 2.42 31.76 -7.71
C TYR A 162 3.00 32.35 -8.98
N GLY A 163 4.30 32.69 -8.96
CA GLY A 163 5.01 33.20 -10.13
C GLY A 163 5.13 32.24 -11.31
N ASP A 164 4.95 30.93 -11.08
CA ASP A 164 5.00 29.92 -12.14
C ASP A 164 3.66 29.65 -12.78
N ILE A 165 2.56 30.21 -12.25
CA ILE A 165 1.23 30.04 -12.81
C ILE A 165 1.12 30.86 -14.10
N LYS A 166 0.89 30.16 -15.22
CA LYS A 166 0.63 30.76 -16.53
C LYS A 166 -0.86 31.01 -16.74
N GLN A 167 -1.68 30.08 -16.29
CA GLN A 167 -3.13 30.14 -16.46
C GLN A 167 -3.83 29.43 -15.30
N ILE A 168 -4.90 30.03 -14.80
CA ILE A 168 -5.78 29.42 -13.80
C ILE A 168 -7.24 29.69 -14.16
N ASN A 169 -8.07 28.67 -14.15
CA ASN A 169 -9.51 28.79 -14.44
C ASN A 169 -10.32 27.67 -13.78
N ILE A 170 -11.64 27.87 -13.70
CA ILE A 170 -12.58 26.80 -13.30
C ILE A 170 -12.97 25.99 -14.53
N GLN A 171 -13.03 24.66 -14.33
CA GLN A 171 -13.65 23.73 -15.27
C GLN A 171 -14.69 22.87 -14.55
N HIS A 172 -15.76 22.50 -15.26
CA HIS A 172 -16.87 21.70 -14.70
C HIS A 172 -16.69 20.20 -14.92
N SER A 173 -15.73 19.79 -15.73
CA SER A 173 -15.40 18.40 -16.01
C SER A 173 -13.90 18.20 -16.15
N LEU A 174 -13.43 17.00 -15.86
CA LEU A 174 -12.08 16.59 -16.21
C LEU A 174 -11.98 16.24 -17.70
N PRO A 175 -10.81 16.37 -18.33
CA PRO A 175 -10.57 15.85 -19.66
C PRO A 175 -10.76 14.32 -19.67
N ALA A 176 -11.01 13.76 -20.85
CA ALA A 176 -11.09 12.32 -21.00
C ALA A 176 -9.75 11.66 -20.61
N LEU A 177 -9.78 10.78 -19.62
CA LEU A 177 -8.60 10.12 -19.09
C LEU A 177 -8.37 8.80 -19.84
N LYS A 178 -7.15 8.63 -20.40
CA LYS A 178 -6.72 7.43 -21.11
C LYS A 178 -6.20 6.36 -20.17
N ARG A 179 -5.35 6.76 -19.21
CA ARG A 179 -4.76 5.86 -18.23
C ARG A 179 -4.25 6.60 -16.99
N ARG A 180 -4.16 5.87 -15.90
CA ARG A 180 -3.48 6.31 -14.69
C ARG A 180 -2.02 5.85 -14.74
N SER A 181 -1.07 6.79 -14.63
CA SER A 181 0.36 6.45 -14.57
C SER A 181 0.82 6.14 -13.16
N ASN A 182 0.41 6.97 -12.20
CA ASN A 182 0.75 6.82 -10.78
C ASN A 182 -0.29 7.58 -9.96
N GLY A 183 -1.30 6.89 -9.46
CA GLY A 183 -2.38 7.58 -8.78
C GLY A 183 -3.29 6.65 -7.98
N PHE A 184 -4.18 7.27 -7.24
CA PHE A 184 -5.22 6.63 -6.46
C PHE A 184 -6.59 7.03 -7.02
N GLU A 185 -7.48 6.08 -7.14
CA GLU A 185 -8.86 6.34 -7.53
C GLU A 185 -9.81 5.52 -6.64
N ALA A 186 -10.70 6.20 -5.94
CA ALA A 186 -11.74 5.57 -5.15
C ALA A 186 -12.98 6.47 -5.14
N ARG A 187 -14.12 5.93 -5.59
CA ARG A 187 -15.37 6.65 -5.73
C ARG A 187 -15.20 7.94 -6.56
N ARG A 188 -15.33 9.12 -5.92
CA ARG A 188 -15.19 10.44 -6.55
C ARG A 188 -13.79 11.03 -6.42
N THR A 189 -12.91 10.38 -5.65
CA THR A 189 -11.56 10.88 -5.42
C THR A 189 -10.60 10.31 -6.45
N LYS A 190 -9.88 11.21 -7.16
CA LYS A 190 -8.82 10.88 -8.11
C LYS A 190 -7.59 11.69 -7.77
N LEU A 191 -6.53 11.03 -7.34
CA LEU A 191 -5.28 11.66 -6.92
C LEU A 191 -4.10 11.11 -7.70
N GLY A 192 -3.14 11.97 -8.04
CA GLY A 192 -1.88 11.60 -8.67
C GLY A 192 -1.83 11.80 -10.17
N ASN A 193 -0.90 11.12 -10.85
CA ASN A 193 -0.56 11.35 -12.25
C ASN A 193 -1.46 10.54 -13.19
N TYR A 194 -2.07 11.25 -14.15
CA TYR A 194 -2.90 10.68 -15.19
C TYR A 194 -2.43 11.14 -16.57
N VAL A 195 -2.81 10.37 -17.59
CA VAL A 195 -2.61 10.72 -18.99
C VAL A 195 -4.00 10.86 -19.63
N THR A 196 -4.23 11.98 -20.27
CA THR A 196 -5.49 12.26 -21.02
C THR A 196 -5.52 11.50 -22.35
N SER A 197 -6.67 11.51 -23.01
CA SER A 197 -6.82 10.95 -24.36
C SER A 197 -5.90 11.61 -25.40
N ASP A 198 -5.52 12.86 -25.16
CA ASP A 198 -4.62 13.64 -26.01
C ASP A 198 -3.14 13.47 -25.62
N ASP A 199 -2.83 12.40 -24.85
CA ASP A 199 -1.51 12.07 -24.32
C ASP A 199 -0.87 13.15 -23.42
N LEU A 200 -1.65 14.11 -22.93
CA LEU A 200 -1.20 15.12 -21.98
C LEU A 200 -1.09 14.51 -20.58
N ARG A 201 0.05 14.74 -19.91
CA ARG A 201 0.24 14.37 -18.50
C ARG A 201 -0.36 15.44 -17.61
N ILE A 202 -1.21 15.01 -16.67
CA ILE A 202 -1.86 15.89 -15.70
C ILE A 202 -1.71 15.34 -14.29
N LEU A 203 -1.69 16.23 -13.30
CA LEU A 203 -1.70 15.85 -11.89
C LEU A 203 -3.06 16.21 -11.30
N LEU A 204 -3.75 15.20 -10.77
CA LEU A 204 -5.09 15.35 -10.20
C LEU A 204 -5.04 15.35 -8.68
N PHE A 205 -5.75 16.30 -8.09
CA PHE A 205 -6.14 16.36 -6.67
C PHE A 205 -7.65 16.56 -6.62
N ALA A 206 -8.38 15.64 -7.23
CA ALA A 206 -9.81 15.72 -7.40
C ALA A 206 -10.53 14.91 -6.31
N HIS A 207 -11.34 15.59 -5.51
CA HIS A 207 -12.20 15.01 -4.47
C HIS A 207 -13.68 15.09 -4.81
N SER A 208 -14.03 15.59 -6.00
CA SER A 208 -15.38 15.79 -6.50
C SER A 208 -15.44 15.44 -7.98
N ASP A 209 -16.64 15.24 -8.51
CA ASP A 209 -16.91 15.02 -9.94
C ASP A 209 -17.27 16.31 -10.68
N SER A 210 -17.31 17.44 -9.99
CA SER A 210 -17.70 18.73 -10.52
C SER A 210 -16.86 19.85 -9.91
N CYS A 211 -16.66 20.94 -10.67
CA CYS A 211 -15.97 22.13 -10.22
C CYS A 211 -14.48 21.87 -9.89
N PHE A 212 -13.65 22.01 -10.89
CA PHE A 212 -12.21 21.84 -10.81
C PHE A 212 -11.49 23.15 -11.06
N ILE A 213 -10.45 23.44 -10.28
CA ILE A 213 -9.48 24.49 -10.60
C ILE A 213 -8.44 23.85 -11.53
N ARG A 214 -8.36 24.31 -12.75
CA ARG A 214 -7.30 23.95 -13.68
C ARG A 214 -6.18 24.98 -13.60
N ILE A 215 -4.96 24.53 -13.31
CA ILE A 215 -3.77 25.34 -13.27
C ILE A 215 -2.81 24.84 -14.35
N VAL A 216 -2.27 25.76 -15.13
CA VAL A 216 -1.20 25.50 -16.09
C VAL A 216 0.00 26.32 -15.67
N THR A 217 1.15 25.68 -15.49
CA THR A 217 2.39 26.36 -15.15
C THR A 217 3.14 26.83 -16.42
N LYS A 218 4.14 27.67 -16.23
CA LYS A 218 5.06 28.12 -17.29
C LYS A 218 5.84 26.96 -17.92
N ASN A 219 6.04 25.87 -17.15
CA ASN A 219 6.65 24.62 -17.61
C ASN A 219 5.68 23.69 -18.35
N ASN A 220 4.44 24.16 -18.62
CA ASN A 220 3.34 23.39 -19.21
C ASN A 220 2.87 22.17 -18.38
N GLU A 221 3.15 22.15 -17.08
CA GLU A 221 2.53 21.19 -16.18
C GLU A 221 1.07 21.58 -15.93
N VAL A 222 0.19 20.58 -15.89
CA VAL A 222 -1.25 20.81 -15.72
C VAL A 222 -1.75 20.12 -14.47
N TYR A 223 -2.38 20.88 -13.60
CA TYR A 223 -2.95 20.45 -12.35
C TYR A 223 -4.47 20.64 -12.36
N TYR A 224 -5.18 19.69 -11.75
CA TYR A 224 -6.61 19.84 -11.48
C TYR A 224 -6.84 19.62 -10.00
N LEU A 225 -7.41 20.63 -9.35
CA LEU A 225 -7.71 20.61 -7.92
C LEU A 225 -9.22 20.71 -7.71
N SER A 226 -9.78 19.88 -6.84
CA SER A 226 -11.16 20.07 -6.36
C SER A 226 -11.33 19.58 -4.93
N SER A 227 -12.05 20.36 -4.14
CA SER A 227 -12.61 19.95 -2.86
C SER A 227 -13.91 19.16 -3.07
N ARG A 228 -14.33 18.41 -2.06
CA ARG A 228 -15.66 17.74 -2.04
C ARG A 228 -16.81 18.71 -2.20
N GLN A 229 -16.63 19.96 -1.73
CA GLN A 229 -17.61 21.03 -1.82
C GLN A 229 -17.22 22.01 -2.92
N PRO A 230 -18.09 22.26 -3.92
CA PRO A 230 -17.81 23.20 -5.01
C PRO A 230 -17.50 24.63 -4.51
N ASP A 231 -18.16 25.08 -3.45
CA ASP A 231 -17.96 26.42 -2.91
C ASP A 231 -16.57 26.57 -2.26
N LYS A 232 -16.07 25.51 -1.58
CA LYS A 232 -14.70 25.47 -1.07
C LYS A 232 -13.69 25.52 -2.23
N THR A 233 -13.96 24.82 -3.32
CA THR A 233 -13.12 24.88 -4.54
C THR A 233 -13.05 26.32 -5.09
N LYS A 234 -14.19 27.04 -5.17
CA LYS A 234 -14.22 28.44 -5.62
C LYS A 234 -13.48 29.37 -4.65
N ALA A 235 -13.63 29.14 -3.32
CA ALA A 235 -12.91 29.91 -2.32
C ALA A 235 -11.39 29.74 -2.46
N ILE A 236 -10.91 28.51 -2.66
CA ILE A 236 -9.49 28.21 -2.95
C ILE A 236 -9.01 28.96 -4.17
N LEU A 237 -9.79 28.95 -5.28
CA LEU A 237 -9.43 29.72 -6.46
C LEU A 237 -9.27 31.21 -6.15
N GLY A 238 -10.22 31.80 -5.41
CA GLY A 238 -10.16 33.19 -5.00
C GLY A 238 -8.91 33.52 -4.17
N GLU A 239 -8.51 32.61 -3.29
CA GLU A 239 -7.28 32.79 -2.48
C GLU A 239 -6.01 32.70 -3.34
N ILE A 240 -5.95 31.81 -4.32
CA ILE A 240 -4.81 31.73 -5.24
C ILE A 240 -4.75 33.00 -6.10
N GLN A 241 -5.89 33.46 -6.66
CA GLN A 241 -5.96 34.63 -7.52
C GLN A 241 -5.57 35.93 -6.85
N LYS A 242 -5.74 36.07 -5.53
CA LYS A 242 -5.28 37.25 -4.76
C LYS A 242 -3.76 37.33 -4.62
N ARG A 243 -3.05 36.24 -4.89
CA ARG A 243 -1.61 36.10 -4.65
C ARG A 243 -0.78 35.99 -5.93
N ILE A 244 -1.45 35.89 -7.11
CA ILE A 244 -0.87 35.99 -8.44
C ILE A 244 -0.85 37.45 -8.87
#